data_2454eea150eb1621c31c8e16fc902492
#
_entry.id   2454eea150eb1621c31c8e16fc902492
#
_cell.length_a   1.000
_cell.length_b   1.000
_cell.length_c   1.000
_cell.angle_alpha   90.00
_cell.angle_beta   90.00
_cell.angle_gamma   90.00
#
_symmetry.space_group_name_H-M   'P 1'
#
loop_
_entity.id
_entity.type
_entity.pdbx_description
1 polymer ?
#
loop_
_entity_poly.entity_id
_entity_poly.type
_entity_poly.pdbx_seq_one_letter_code
_entity_poly.pdbx_strand_id
1 'polypeptide(L)'
;MSSSGCGRRSDGSGRRLTGVCYAHGMHGTLPVPLLADLGFSWWWILAPVGVVGLVVLIVISQYLQLWLQAMLSGAKVSLLDLIMMRLRKVTPSVIVLNRIAAKKAGLDIPTNLLEAHYLAGGRVDRVIRAMIAADKAKIDLGWDRATAIDLAGRDILEAVRTSVDPKVIDCPNPSSGKMTVDGVAQDGIQLRVRGRVTVRTAIARLVGGATEETIIARVGQGIVATIGASESHKAVLEHPDRISKTVLAQGLDSGTAFEILSIDIAEIDVGDNIGANLQTAQAEADSKRYQAHAEQRRAAAIAQEAEYQAEVQKNRALVVLAEAEVPKALAEALRTGKMGAMDYYRMQNLTADTQMRQAIGQPPAG
;
A
#
# COMPACT_ATOMS: atom_id res chain seq x y z
N MET A 1 49.77 -46.90 -38.76
CA MET A 1 50.66 -47.92 -39.21
C MET A 1 49.92 -48.74 -40.19
N SER A 2 50.26 -48.52 -41.34
CA SER A 2 50.90 -49.25 -42.42
C SER A 2 49.86 -49.96 -43.27
N SER A 3 49.57 -49.46 -44.35
CA SER A 3 50.15 -49.36 -45.71
C SER A 3 49.66 -50.49 -46.58
N SER A 4 49.05 -50.08 -47.62
CA SER A 4 49.43 -50.24 -49.04
C SER A 4 49.15 -51.64 -49.58
N GLY A 5 48.72 -51.85 -50.78
CA GLY A 5 48.97 -51.14 -51.94
C GLY A 5 48.24 -51.66 -53.17
N CYS A 6 48.19 -50.82 -54.03
CA CYS A 6 47.87 -50.67 -55.38
C CYS A 6 48.39 -51.76 -56.27
N GLY A 7 47.68 -52.11 -57.34
CA GLY A 7 48.13 -52.92 -58.43
C GLY A 7 47.22 -52.85 -59.66
N ARG A 8 47.31 -51.72 -60.37
CA ARG A 8 46.85 -51.58 -61.78
C ARG A 8 47.78 -52.27 -62.68
N ARG A 9 47.27 -53.06 -63.65
CA ARG A 9 47.91 -53.10 -64.96
C ARG A 9 46.91 -53.45 -66.08
N SER A 10 46.87 -52.53 -66.96
CA SER A 10 46.24 -52.52 -68.21
C SER A 10 47.00 -53.41 -69.23
N ASP A 11 46.32 -53.84 -70.23
CA ASP A 11 46.52 -53.90 -71.67
C ASP A 11 45.89 -55.18 -72.22
N GLY A 12 45.20 -55.21 -73.24
CA GLY A 12 45.11 -54.54 -74.50
C GLY A 12 44.68 -55.56 -75.52
N SER A 13 43.79 -55.14 -76.34
CA SER A 13 43.55 -55.74 -77.63
C SER A 13 42.89 -57.14 -77.74
N GLY A 14 41.68 -57.18 -78.19
CA GLY A 14 41.41 -57.64 -79.53
C GLY A 14 40.80 -59.04 -79.70
N ARG A 15 39.60 -59.03 -80.18
CA ARG A 15 38.98 -60.02 -81.13
C ARG A 15 38.44 -61.34 -80.60
N ARG A 16 37.11 -61.42 -80.68
CA ARG A 16 36.28 -62.46 -81.30
C ARG A 16 36.77 -63.92 -81.30
N LEU A 17 35.88 -64.74 -80.83
CA LEU A 17 35.21 -65.76 -81.68
C LEU A 17 34.31 -66.66 -80.79
N THR A 18 33.08 -66.71 -81.11
CA THR A 18 32.14 -67.80 -81.28
C THR A 18 32.52 -69.17 -80.68
N GLY A 19 31.65 -69.74 -79.99
CA GLY A 19 31.57 -71.13 -79.58
C GLY A 19 30.23 -71.53 -79.00
N VAL A 20 29.32 -71.99 -79.82
CA VAL A 20 28.06 -72.61 -79.43
C VAL A 20 28.37 -74.04 -79.01
N CYS A 21 27.81 -74.48 -77.87
CA CYS A 21 27.48 -75.89 -77.62
C CYS A 21 26.24 -76.00 -76.76
N TYR A 22 25.30 -76.71 -77.28
CA TYR A 22 24.06 -77.26 -76.72
C TYR A 22 24.32 -78.38 -75.73
N ALA A 23 23.43 -78.41 -74.62
CA ALA A 23 22.78 -79.62 -74.12
C ALA A 23 21.97 -79.29 -72.89
N HIS A 24 20.70 -79.25 -72.96
CA HIS A 24 19.65 -80.21 -72.62
C HIS A 24 19.74 -80.78 -71.20
N GLY A 25 18.74 -80.38 -70.37
CA GLY A 25 18.48 -80.97 -69.02
C GLY A 25 17.28 -80.26 -68.34
N MET A 26 16.05 -80.70 -68.78
CA MET A 26 14.83 -80.37 -68.02
C MET A 26 14.85 -80.96 -66.65
N HIS A 27 14.71 -80.18 -65.63
CA HIS A 27 13.98 -80.53 -64.42
C HIS A 27 13.39 -79.22 -63.81
N GLY A 28 12.06 -79.18 -63.88
CA GLY A 28 11.32 -78.05 -63.29
C GLY A 28 11.41 -78.16 -61.78
N THR A 29 11.81 -77.06 -61.18
CA THR A 29 11.50 -76.70 -59.78
C THR A 29 10.96 -75.29 -59.81
N LEU A 30 9.69 -75.15 -59.44
CA LEU A 30 9.03 -73.90 -59.27
C LEU A 30 9.76 -73.03 -58.24
N PRO A 31 9.96 -71.73 -58.42
CA PRO A 31 10.56 -70.86 -57.43
C PRO A 31 9.53 -70.62 -56.34
N VAL A 32 9.79 -71.11 -55.18
CA VAL A 32 9.17 -70.68 -53.95
C VAL A 32 10.15 -69.72 -53.25
N PRO A 33 10.08 -68.45 -53.53
CA PRO A 33 10.38 -67.45 -52.53
C PRO A 33 9.42 -66.26 -52.62
N LEU A 34 8.17 -66.42 -52.29
CA LEU A 34 7.24 -65.26 -52.22
C LEU A 34 6.53 -65.17 -50.86
N LEU A 35 6.88 -66.02 -49.91
CA LEU A 35 6.28 -66.04 -48.58
C LEU A 35 7.26 -65.65 -47.47
N ALA A 36 8.57 -65.51 -47.75
CA ALA A 36 9.55 -65.10 -46.72
C ALA A 36 9.68 -63.59 -46.53
N ASP A 37 9.31 -62.76 -47.50
CA ASP A 37 9.45 -61.32 -47.43
C ASP A 37 8.25 -60.62 -46.78
N LEU A 38 7.11 -61.27 -46.58
CA LEU A 38 5.95 -60.72 -45.87
C LEU A 38 6.08 -60.74 -44.34
N GLY A 39 7.06 -61.51 -43.80
CA GLY A 39 7.29 -61.62 -42.35
C GLY A 39 8.09 -60.44 -41.74
N PHE A 40 8.93 -59.79 -42.54
CA PHE A 40 9.78 -58.70 -42.01
C PHE A 40 9.11 -57.33 -42.01
N SER A 41 8.15 -57.11 -42.91
CA SER A 41 7.40 -55.86 -43.02
C SER A 41 6.39 -55.63 -41.89
N TRP A 42 5.78 -56.68 -41.35
CA TRP A 42 4.78 -56.56 -40.29
C TRP A 42 5.35 -56.24 -38.92
N TRP A 43 6.61 -56.65 -38.62
CA TRP A 43 7.29 -56.33 -37.38
C TRP A 43 7.55 -54.81 -37.25
N TRP A 44 7.82 -54.11 -38.34
CA TRP A 44 7.99 -52.64 -38.35
C TRP A 44 6.70 -51.89 -38.09
N ILE A 45 5.54 -52.51 -38.32
CA ILE A 45 4.23 -51.95 -38.04
C ILE A 45 3.74 -52.42 -36.66
N LEU A 46 3.94 -53.69 -36.31
CA LEU A 46 3.50 -54.26 -35.05
C LEU A 46 4.31 -53.77 -33.85
N ALA A 47 5.62 -53.52 -34.00
CA ALA A 47 6.45 -53.00 -32.94
C ALA A 47 6.02 -51.61 -32.45
N PRO A 48 5.81 -50.59 -33.31
CA PRO A 48 5.31 -49.30 -32.84
C PRO A 48 3.89 -49.36 -32.30
N VAL A 49 3.01 -50.19 -32.88
CA VAL A 49 1.65 -50.40 -32.38
C VAL A 49 1.68 -51.08 -31.01
N GLY A 50 2.55 -52.07 -30.82
CA GLY A 50 2.79 -52.70 -29.50
C GLY A 50 3.33 -51.72 -28.44
N VAL A 51 4.27 -50.87 -28.82
CA VAL A 51 4.81 -49.81 -27.92
C VAL A 51 3.71 -48.81 -27.57
N VAL A 52 2.94 -48.35 -28.53
CA VAL A 52 1.79 -47.43 -28.28
C VAL A 52 0.74 -48.12 -27.40
N GLY A 53 0.44 -49.40 -27.68
CA GLY A 53 -0.48 -50.18 -26.81
C GLY A 53 0.02 -50.34 -25.39
N LEU A 54 1.33 -50.59 -25.21
CA LEU A 54 1.95 -50.67 -23.86
C LEU A 54 1.90 -49.33 -23.14
N VAL A 55 2.22 -48.23 -23.82
CA VAL A 55 2.15 -46.87 -23.24
C VAL A 55 0.71 -46.54 -22.82
N VAL A 56 -0.26 -46.84 -23.66
CA VAL A 56 -1.68 -46.64 -23.35
C VAL A 56 -2.10 -47.50 -22.14
N LEU A 57 -1.66 -48.75 -22.05
CA LEU A 57 -1.93 -49.64 -20.92
C LEU A 57 -1.32 -49.13 -19.63
N ILE A 58 -0.09 -48.63 -19.65
CA ILE A 58 0.57 -48.00 -18.48
C ILE A 58 -0.21 -46.75 -18.05
N VAL A 59 -0.60 -45.89 -18.95
CA VAL A 59 -1.39 -44.70 -18.66
C VAL A 59 -2.75 -45.06 -18.05
N ILE A 60 -3.45 -46.04 -18.61
CA ILE A 60 -4.74 -46.52 -18.07
C ILE A 60 -4.54 -47.11 -16.67
N SER A 61 -3.50 -47.89 -16.44
CA SER A 61 -3.26 -48.51 -15.13
C SER A 61 -3.03 -47.49 -14.02
N GLN A 62 -2.38 -46.36 -14.31
CA GLN A 62 -2.17 -45.29 -13.34
C GLN A 62 -3.52 -44.63 -12.91
N TYR A 63 -4.48 -44.52 -13.81
CA TYR A 63 -5.79 -43.92 -13.48
C TYR A 63 -6.83 -44.91 -13.02
N LEU A 64 -6.59 -46.22 -13.19
CA LEU A 64 -7.51 -47.26 -12.77
C LEU A 64 -7.77 -47.22 -11.26
N GLN A 65 -6.72 -46.98 -10.46
CA GLN A 65 -6.84 -46.88 -9.00
C GLN A 65 -7.73 -45.70 -8.59
N LEU A 66 -7.51 -44.50 -9.21
CA LEU A 66 -8.32 -43.30 -8.93
C LEU A 66 -9.79 -43.51 -9.38
N TRP A 67 -9.99 -44.14 -10.52
CA TRP A 67 -11.31 -44.42 -11.06
C TRP A 67 -12.05 -45.40 -10.15
N LEU A 68 -11.38 -46.47 -9.65
CA LEU A 68 -11.96 -47.47 -8.74
C LEU A 68 -12.35 -46.79 -7.42
N GLN A 69 -11.50 -45.91 -6.86
CA GLN A 69 -11.82 -45.15 -5.67
C GLN A 69 -13.03 -44.23 -5.88
N ALA A 70 -13.14 -43.58 -7.02
CA ALA A 70 -14.27 -42.73 -7.36
C ALA A 70 -15.56 -43.54 -7.50
N MET A 71 -15.48 -44.70 -8.17
CA MET A 71 -16.63 -45.60 -8.37
C MET A 71 -17.14 -46.16 -7.04
N LEU A 72 -16.25 -46.63 -6.17
CA LEU A 72 -16.61 -47.17 -4.85
C LEU A 72 -17.18 -46.09 -3.90
N SER A 73 -16.80 -44.83 -4.13
CA SER A 73 -17.29 -43.68 -3.35
C SER A 73 -18.57 -43.05 -3.91
N GLY A 74 -19.16 -43.63 -4.98
CA GLY A 74 -20.34 -43.10 -5.64
C GLY A 74 -20.15 -41.82 -6.43
N ALA A 75 -18.90 -41.40 -6.61
CA ALA A 75 -18.55 -40.26 -7.46
C ALA A 75 -18.46 -40.73 -8.92
N LYS A 76 -19.53 -40.54 -9.69
CA LYS A 76 -19.59 -40.98 -11.11
C LYS A 76 -18.60 -40.16 -11.95
N VAL A 77 -17.39 -40.71 -12.17
CA VAL A 77 -16.35 -40.14 -13.07
C VAL A 77 -16.07 -41.16 -14.15
N SER A 78 -16.09 -40.75 -15.40
CA SER A 78 -15.73 -41.59 -16.56
C SER A 78 -14.21 -41.71 -16.66
N LEU A 79 -13.69 -42.88 -17.08
CA LEU A 79 -12.26 -43.03 -17.41
C LEU A 79 -11.83 -42.09 -18.54
N LEU A 80 -12.72 -41.85 -19.50
CA LEU A 80 -12.49 -40.90 -20.58
C LEU A 80 -12.29 -39.49 -20.07
N ASP A 81 -13.08 -39.04 -19.06
CA ASP A 81 -12.95 -37.72 -18.46
C ASP A 81 -11.57 -37.55 -17.80
N LEU A 82 -11.05 -38.61 -17.11
CA LEU A 82 -9.72 -38.57 -16.49
C LEU A 82 -8.60 -38.34 -17.50
N ILE A 83 -8.68 -38.97 -18.66
CA ILE A 83 -7.70 -38.81 -19.75
C ILE A 83 -7.84 -37.41 -20.36
N MET A 84 -9.07 -36.96 -20.59
CA MET A 84 -9.32 -35.60 -21.13
C MET A 84 -8.90 -34.50 -20.20
N MET A 85 -9.03 -34.64 -18.86
CA MET A 85 -8.48 -33.72 -17.86
C MET A 85 -6.98 -33.56 -18.02
N ARG A 86 -6.26 -34.68 -18.24
CA ARG A 86 -4.81 -34.64 -18.44
C ARG A 86 -4.41 -33.85 -19.68
N LEU A 87 -5.16 -34.02 -20.78
CA LEU A 87 -4.95 -33.26 -22.02
C LEU A 87 -5.19 -31.74 -21.81
N ARG A 88 -6.15 -31.38 -20.94
CA ARG A 88 -6.44 -29.98 -20.56
C ARG A 88 -5.47 -29.43 -19.49
N LYS A 89 -4.40 -30.14 -19.15
CA LYS A 89 -3.43 -29.78 -18.10
C LYS A 89 -4.05 -29.67 -16.68
N VAL A 90 -5.15 -30.32 -16.44
CA VAL A 90 -5.77 -30.46 -15.13
C VAL A 90 -5.19 -31.68 -14.43
N THR A 91 -4.88 -31.59 -13.15
CA THR A 91 -4.42 -32.74 -12.36
C THR A 91 -5.59 -33.58 -11.91
N PRO A 92 -5.82 -34.80 -12.46
CA PRO A 92 -7.01 -35.59 -12.20
C PRO A 92 -7.16 -35.99 -10.75
N SER A 93 -6.05 -36.26 -10.05
CA SER A 93 -6.05 -36.64 -8.62
C SER A 93 -6.68 -35.57 -7.74
N VAL A 94 -6.39 -34.27 -8.01
CA VAL A 94 -6.96 -33.17 -7.23
C VAL A 94 -8.47 -33.11 -7.40
N ILE A 95 -8.94 -33.19 -8.63
CA ILE A 95 -10.38 -33.11 -8.95
C ILE A 95 -11.14 -34.29 -8.38
N VAL A 96 -10.63 -35.52 -8.60
CA VAL A 96 -11.32 -36.76 -8.17
C VAL A 96 -11.36 -36.89 -6.66
N LEU A 97 -10.25 -36.65 -5.95
CA LEU A 97 -10.21 -36.74 -4.49
C LEU A 97 -11.13 -35.70 -3.84
N ASN A 98 -11.16 -34.49 -4.36
CA ASN A 98 -12.05 -33.44 -3.86
C ASN A 98 -13.54 -33.75 -4.18
N ARG A 99 -13.83 -34.32 -5.33
CA ARG A 99 -15.17 -34.77 -5.67
C ARG A 99 -15.63 -35.93 -4.74
N ILE A 100 -14.73 -36.87 -4.47
CA ILE A 100 -15.01 -37.96 -3.50
C ILE A 100 -15.29 -37.36 -2.11
N ALA A 101 -14.49 -36.41 -1.65
CA ALA A 101 -14.68 -35.72 -0.38
C ALA A 101 -16.05 -35.02 -0.30
N ALA A 102 -16.39 -34.26 -1.36
CA ALA A 102 -17.68 -33.58 -1.48
C ALA A 102 -18.84 -34.56 -1.43
N LYS A 103 -18.77 -35.68 -2.20
CA LYS A 103 -19.83 -36.69 -2.27
C LYS A 103 -20.02 -37.41 -0.93
N LYS A 104 -18.94 -37.75 -0.23
CA LYS A 104 -18.99 -38.32 1.12
C LYS A 104 -19.60 -37.36 2.16
N ALA A 105 -19.48 -36.08 1.96
CA ALA A 105 -20.10 -35.06 2.80
C ALA A 105 -21.58 -34.78 2.42
N GLY A 106 -22.09 -35.39 1.35
CA GLY A 106 -23.47 -35.19 0.89
C GLY A 106 -23.62 -34.10 -0.18
N LEU A 107 -22.51 -33.40 -0.57
CA LEU A 107 -22.53 -32.38 -1.58
C LEU A 107 -22.36 -32.97 -2.98
N ASP A 108 -23.30 -32.71 -3.87
CA ASP A 108 -23.22 -33.17 -5.26
C ASP A 108 -22.75 -32.06 -6.20
N ILE A 109 -21.43 -31.96 -6.31
CA ILE A 109 -20.77 -30.95 -7.17
C ILE A 109 -20.28 -31.68 -8.42
N PRO A 110 -20.71 -31.29 -9.63
CA PRO A 110 -20.30 -31.94 -10.86
C PRO A 110 -18.82 -31.63 -11.19
N THR A 111 -18.17 -32.58 -11.87
CA THR A 111 -16.74 -32.53 -12.18
C THR A 111 -16.35 -31.32 -13.03
N ASN A 112 -17.21 -30.94 -13.97
CA ASN A 112 -16.98 -29.80 -14.87
C ASN A 112 -16.82 -28.46 -14.13
N LEU A 113 -17.55 -28.27 -13.04
CA LEU A 113 -17.42 -27.08 -12.21
C LEU A 113 -16.09 -27.06 -11.45
N LEU A 114 -15.62 -28.20 -10.94
CA LEU A 114 -14.33 -28.35 -10.29
C LEU A 114 -13.18 -28.08 -11.26
N GLU A 115 -13.28 -28.61 -12.51
CA GLU A 115 -12.31 -28.35 -13.58
C GLU A 115 -12.26 -26.87 -13.95
N ALA A 116 -13.43 -26.26 -14.16
CA ALA A 116 -13.51 -24.83 -14.52
C ALA A 116 -12.84 -23.94 -13.46
N HIS A 117 -13.10 -24.22 -12.18
CA HIS A 117 -12.48 -23.50 -11.07
C HIS A 117 -10.97 -23.72 -11.00
N TYR A 118 -10.51 -24.97 -11.23
CA TYR A 118 -9.08 -25.30 -11.29
C TYR A 118 -8.36 -24.55 -12.42
N LEU A 119 -8.98 -24.54 -13.62
CA LEU A 119 -8.44 -23.84 -14.79
C LEU A 119 -8.44 -22.31 -14.63
N ALA A 120 -9.39 -21.78 -13.86
CA ALA A 120 -9.40 -20.36 -13.48
C ALA A 120 -8.30 -19.98 -12.45
N GLY A 121 -7.48 -20.95 -12.01
CA GLY A 121 -6.42 -20.72 -11.02
C GLY A 121 -6.89 -20.82 -9.55
N GLY A 122 -8.11 -21.26 -9.32
CA GLY A 122 -8.67 -21.45 -7.98
C GLY A 122 -8.12 -22.69 -7.25
N ARG A 123 -8.26 -22.68 -5.93
CA ARG A 123 -7.79 -23.74 -5.03
C ARG A 123 -8.93 -24.67 -4.64
N VAL A 124 -9.20 -25.65 -5.50
CA VAL A 124 -10.33 -26.60 -5.38
C VAL A 124 -10.39 -27.27 -4.00
N ASP A 125 -9.24 -27.66 -3.44
CA ASP A 125 -9.17 -28.33 -2.14
C ASP A 125 -9.68 -27.45 -0.98
N ARG A 126 -9.36 -26.15 -1.01
CA ARG A 126 -9.83 -25.19 0.00
C ARG A 126 -11.31 -24.90 -0.12
N VAL A 127 -11.78 -24.71 -1.35
CA VAL A 127 -13.20 -24.46 -1.63
C VAL A 127 -14.05 -25.63 -1.17
N ILE A 128 -13.66 -26.87 -1.51
CA ILE A 128 -14.42 -28.08 -1.10
C ILE A 128 -14.42 -28.25 0.42
N ARG A 129 -13.28 -28.06 1.08
CA ARG A 129 -13.21 -28.14 2.56
C ARG A 129 -14.07 -27.06 3.21
N ALA A 130 -14.07 -25.84 2.66
CA ALA A 130 -14.90 -24.76 3.16
C ALA A 130 -16.38 -25.04 2.96
N MET A 131 -16.78 -25.57 1.81
CA MET A 131 -18.18 -25.97 1.56
C MET A 131 -18.64 -27.10 2.49
N ILE A 132 -17.78 -28.10 2.74
CA ILE A 132 -18.07 -29.17 3.70
C ILE A 132 -18.23 -28.62 5.12
N ALA A 133 -17.37 -27.66 5.50
CA ALA A 133 -17.46 -27.01 6.81
C ALA A 133 -18.73 -26.14 6.92
N ALA A 134 -19.07 -25.40 5.86
CA ALA A 134 -20.29 -24.59 5.80
C ALA A 134 -21.56 -25.42 5.90
N ASP A 135 -21.63 -26.57 5.17
CA ASP A 135 -22.76 -27.48 5.23
C ASP A 135 -22.95 -28.05 6.64
N LYS A 136 -21.85 -28.47 7.30
CA LYS A 136 -21.91 -28.97 8.70
C LYS A 136 -22.32 -27.87 9.68
N ALA A 137 -21.96 -26.62 9.42
CA ALA A 137 -22.34 -25.47 10.23
C ALA A 137 -23.73 -24.93 9.86
N LYS A 138 -24.42 -25.54 8.86
CA LYS A 138 -25.71 -25.09 8.32
C LYS A 138 -25.68 -23.63 7.79
N ILE A 139 -24.56 -23.26 7.22
CA ILE A 139 -24.37 -21.97 6.57
C ILE A 139 -24.68 -22.12 5.09
N ASP A 140 -25.55 -21.27 4.56
CA ASP A 140 -25.88 -21.27 3.13
C ASP A 140 -24.72 -20.70 2.30
N LEU A 141 -23.88 -21.59 1.77
CA LEU A 141 -22.74 -21.28 0.93
C LEU A 141 -22.89 -22.00 -0.42
N GLY A 142 -23.43 -21.31 -1.42
CA GLY A 142 -23.52 -21.83 -2.78
C GLY A 142 -22.14 -21.91 -3.47
N TRP A 143 -22.03 -22.82 -4.44
CA TRP A 143 -20.80 -23.04 -5.22
C TRP A 143 -20.26 -21.75 -5.88
N ASP A 144 -21.14 -20.98 -6.53
CA ASP A 144 -20.74 -19.76 -7.24
C ASP A 144 -20.14 -18.71 -6.30
N ARG A 145 -20.71 -18.59 -5.10
CA ARG A 145 -20.19 -17.68 -4.07
C ARG A 145 -18.86 -18.15 -3.52
N ALA A 146 -18.74 -19.45 -3.28
CA ALA A 146 -17.52 -20.07 -2.78
C ALA A 146 -16.34 -19.87 -3.76
N THR A 147 -16.58 -20.13 -5.04
CA THR A 147 -15.55 -19.94 -6.08
C THR A 147 -15.21 -18.49 -6.30
N ALA A 148 -16.18 -17.56 -6.25
CA ALA A 148 -15.93 -16.12 -6.35
C ALA A 148 -15.05 -15.60 -5.21
N ILE A 149 -15.24 -16.07 -3.98
CA ILE A 149 -14.42 -15.70 -2.81
C ILE A 149 -12.98 -16.17 -3.00
N ASP A 150 -12.76 -17.43 -3.42
CA ASP A 150 -11.42 -18.00 -3.61
C ASP A 150 -10.68 -17.30 -4.78
N LEU A 151 -11.36 -17.01 -5.89
CA LEU A 151 -10.81 -16.29 -7.04
C LEU A 151 -10.51 -14.81 -6.71
N ALA A 152 -11.25 -14.22 -5.78
CA ALA A 152 -10.93 -12.90 -5.22
C ALA A 152 -9.69 -12.91 -4.30
N GLY A 153 -9.04 -14.05 -4.10
CA GLY A 153 -7.83 -14.22 -3.30
C GLY A 153 -8.05 -14.28 -1.79
N ARG A 154 -9.31 -14.40 -1.34
CA ARG A 154 -9.64 -14.52 0.09
C ARG A 154 -9.63 -15.97 0.56
N ASP A 155 -9.31 -16.19 1.83
CA ASP A 155 -9.36 -17.54 2.41
C ASP A 155 -10.78 -17.88 2.84
N ILE A 156 -11.46 -18.66 1.99
CA ILE A 156 -12.84 -19.07 2.24
C ILE A 156 -12.96 -20.01 3.45
N LEU A 157 -11.95 -20.84 3.73
CA LEU A 157 -11.99 -21.77 4.86
C LEU A 157 -11.89 -21.01 6.19
N GLU A 158 -11.02 -20.02 6.26
CA GLU A 158 -10.92 -19.14 7.41
C GLU A 158 -12.20 -18.32 7.59
N ALA A 159 -12.78 -17.81 6.49
CA ALA A 159 -14.03 -17.07 6.53
C ALA A 159 -15.19 -17.89 7.11
N VAL A 160 -15.32 -19.15 6.71
CA VAL A 160 -16.34 -20.06 7.27
C VAL A 160 -16.07 -20.32 8.76
N ARG A 161 -14.82 -20.55 9.15
CA ARG A 161 -14.47 -20.74 10.57
C ARG A 161 -14.80 -19.51 11.40
N THR A 162 -14.41 -18.33 10.96
CA THR A 162 -14.66 -17.06 11.67
C THR A 162 -16.16 -16.69 11.67
N SER A 163 -16.94 -17.22 10.75
CA SER A 163 -18.40 -17.07 10.78
C SER A 163 -19.06 -17.91 11.90
N VAL A 164 -18.47 -19.08 12.24
CA VAL A 164 -18.94 -19.96 13.32
C VAL A 164 -18.31 -19.59 14.65
N ASP A 165 -17.01 -19.33 14.65
CA ASP A 165 -16.20 -19.01 15.83
C ASP A 165 -15.70 -17.55 15.68
N PRO A 166 -16.33 -16.60 16.40
CA PRO A 166 -15.97 -15.19 16.30
C PRO A 166 -14.53 -14.93 16.67
N LYS A 167 -13.87 -14.05 15.91
CA LYS A 167 -12.49 -13.61 16.12
C LYS A 167 -12.47 -12.33 16.94
N VAL A 168 -11.53 -12.24 17.87
CA VAL A 168 -11.24 -11.01 18.61
C VAL A 168 -10.08 -10.27 17.94
N ILE A 169 -10.28 -8.99 17.69
CA ILE A 169 -9.32 -8.09 17.05
C ILE A 169 -8.99 -6.99 18.03
N ASP A 170 -7.70 -6.73 18.25
CA ASP A 170 -7.26 -5.62 19.10
C ASP A 170 -7.32 -4.29 18.32
N CYS A 171 -7.80 -3.24 18.97
CA CYS A 171 -7.84 -1.90 18.45
C CYS A 171 -7.04 -0.95 19.38
N PRO A 172 -5.92 -0.38 18.93
CA PRO A 172 -5.31 -0.50 17.60
C PRO A 172 -4.59 -1.84 17.40
N ASN A 173 -4.29 -2.17 16.13
CA ASN A 173 -3.54 -3.37 15.81
C ASN A 173 -2.09 -3.23 16.31
N PRO A 174 -1.58 -4.18 17.11
CA PRO A 174 -0.20 -4.14 17.63
C PRO A 174 0.88 -4.06 16.54
N SER A 175 0.61 -4.59 15.35
CA SER A 175 1.53 -4.54 14.22
C SER A 175 1.73 -3.13 13.65
N SER A 176 0.85 -2.18 13.95
CA SER A 176 0.97 -0.77 13.52
C SER A 176 1.94 0.07 14.34
N GLY A 177 2.55 -0.51 15.38
CA GLY A 177 3.49 0.18 16.29
C GLY A 177 2.82 1.08 17.33
N LYS A 178 1.50 1.28 17.28
CA LYS A 178 0.71 1.97 18.30
C LYS A 178 0.01 0.94 19.18
N MET A 179 0.11 1.11 20.50
CA MET A 179 -0.53 0.21 21.46
C MET A 179 -1.88 0.72 21.95
N THR A 180 -2.14 2.01 21.81
CA THR A 180 -3.34 2.68 22.30
C THR A 180 -3.93 3.61 21.27
N VAL A 181 -5.22 3.85 21.37
CA VAL A 181 -5.95 4.91 20.65
C VAL A 181 -6.00 6.11 21.60
N ASP A 182 -5.44 7.22 21.15
CA ASP A 182 -5.35 8.44 21.96
C ASP A 182 -6.50 9.38 21.59
N GLY A 183 -7.28 9.79 22.58
CA GLY A 183 -8.36 10.76 22.46
C GLY A 183 -8.22 11.85 23.51
N VAL A 184 -8.67 13.07 23.21
CA VAL A 184 -8.68 14.19 24.16
C VAL A 184 -10.11 14.55 24.49
N ALA A 185 -10.48 14.54 25.77
CA ALA A 185 -11.78 14.97 26.24
C ALA A 185 -11.89 16.51 26.23
N GLN A 186 -13.11 17.06 26.39
CA GLN A 186 -13.32 18.51 26.36
C GLN A 186 -12.60 19.28 27.47
N ASP A 187 -12.28 18.60 28.58
CA ASP A 187 -11.47 19.14 29.68
C ASP A 187 -9.97 19.25 29.35
N GLY A 188 -9.55 18.84 28.16
CA GLY A 188 -8.19 18.92 27.68
C GLY A 188 -7.28 17.80 28.16
N ILE A 189 -7.80 16.77 28.82
CA ILE A 189 -7.04 15.62 29.28
C ILE A 189 -7.04 14.54 28.21
N GLN A 190 -5.85 14.02 27.88
CA GLN A 190 -5.67 12.91 26.98
C GLN A 190 -6.01 11.59 27.68
N LEU A 191 -6.81 10.77 27.01
CA LEU A 191 -7.08 9.38 27.38
C LEU A 191 -6.46 8.45 26.35
N ARG A 192 -5.79 7.40 26.83
CA ARG A 192 -5.22 6.33 26.03
C ARG A 192 -6.05 5.09 26.24
N VAL A 193 -6.70 4.64 25.17
CA VAL A 193 -7.67 3.55 25.23
C VAL A 193 -7.21 2.39 24.39
N ARG A 194 -7.36 1.18 24.93
CA ARG A 194 -7.22 -0.07 24.18
C ARG A 194 -8.58 -0.76 24.13
N GLY A 195 -9.08 -0.98 22.92
CA GLY A 195 -10.32 -1.72 22.70
C GLY A 195 -10.08 -3.10 22.12
N ARG A 196 -11.02 -4.00 22.34
CA ARG A 196 -11.12 -5.30 21.68
C ARG A 196 -12.44 -5.39 20.96
N VAL A 197 -12.39 -5.81 19.72
CA VAL A 197 -13.58 -5.91 18.86
C VAL A 197 -13.80 -7.38 18.53
N THR A 198 -14.93 -7.93 18.95
CA THR A 198 -15.33 -9.28 18.56
C THR A 198 -16.11 -9.19 17.27
N VAL A 199 -15.61 -9.86 16.23
CA VAL A 199 -16.20 -9.85 14.90
C VAL A 199 -16.48 -11.27 14.41
N ARG A 200 -17.51 -11.41 13.58
CA ARG A 200 -17.74 -12.60 12.77
C ARG A 200 -17.73 -12.25 11.29
N THR A 201 -17.33 -13.20 10.45
CA THR A 201 -17.32 -13.02 9.00
C THR A 201 -18.75 -13.10 8.45
N ALA A 202 -19.19 -12.08 7.73
CA ALA A 202 -20.43 -12.10 6.96
C ALA A 202 -20.13 -12.62 5.55
N ILE A 203 -20.31 -13.92 5.34
CA ILE A 203 -19.97 -14.60 4.08
C ILE A 203 -20.65 -13.95 2.86
N ALA A 204 -21.87 -13.45 3.04
CA ALA A 204 -22.60 -12.76 1.99
C ALA A 204 -21.93 -11.47 1.50
N ARG A 205 -21.18 -10.78 2.37
CA ARG A 205 -20.48 -9.52 2.10
C ARG A 205 -18.98 -9.70 1.91
N LEU A 206 -18.49 -10.94 1.88
CA LEU A 206 -17.06 -11.21 1.80
C LEU A 206 -16.46 -10.75 0.45
N VAL A 207 -17.20 -10.89 -0.65
CA VAL A 207 -16.81 -10.37 -1.96
C VAL A 207 -17.15 -8.88 -2.02
N GLY A 208 -16.14 -8.04 -2.19
CA GLY A 208 -16.30 -6.58 -2.25
C GLY A 208 -16.36 -5.87 -0.90
N GLY A 209 -16.41 -6.58 0.23
CA GLY A 209 -16.36 -5.99 1.56
C GLY A 209 -14.95 -5.56 1.97
N ALA A 210 -14.85 -4.50 2.77
CA ALA A 210 -13.59 -4.01 3.30
C ALA A 210 -12.96 -4.99 4.29
N THR A 211 -11.64 -4.86 4.48
CA THR A 211 -10.82 -5.74 5.32
C THR A 211 -10.94 -5.40 6.82
N GLU A 212 -10.34 -6.24 7.64
CA GLU A 212 -10.18 -6.10 9.09
C GLU A 212 -9.58 -4.74 9.49
N GLU A 213 -8.59 -4.26 8.73
CA GLU A 213 -7.95 -2.96 8.97
C GLU A 213 -8.94 -1.79 8.90
N THR A 214 -9.94 -1.88 8.02
CA THR A 214 -10.97 -0.84 7.91
C THR A 214 -11.86 -0.79 9.15
N ILE A 215 -12.16 -1.97 9.74
CA ILE A 215 -12.93 -2.02 11.00
C ILE A 215 -12.12 -1.40 12.13
N ILE A 216 -10.85 -1.78 12.26
CA ILE A 216 -9.96 -1.23 13.29
C ILE A 216 -9.89 0.30 13.18
N ALA A 217 -9.74 0.83 11.95
CA ALA A 217 -9.68 2.27 11.72
C ALA A 217 -11.01 2.97 12.09
N ARG A 218 -12.16 2.41 11.69
CA ARG A 218 -13.49 2.98 11.99
C ARG A 218 -13.80 2.92 13.48
N VAL A 219 -13.52 1.80 14.14
CA VAL A 219 -13.72 1.66 15.58
C VAL A 219 -12.80 2.61 16.35
N GLY A 220 -11.52 2.72 15.95
CA GLY A 220 -10.59 3.69 16.53
C GLY A 220 -11.10 5.12 16.37
N GLN A 221 -11.61 5.49 15.19
CA GLN A 221 -12.23 6.79 14.96
C GLN A 221 -13.46 7.01 15.84
N GLY A 222 -14.32 5.99 15.97
CA GLY A 222 -15.49 6.05 16.84
C GLY A 222 -15.13 6.25 18.32
N ILE A 223 -14.10 5.57 18.80
CA ILE A 223 -13.56 5.74 20.16
C ILE A 223 -13.08 7.19 20.38
N VAL A 224 -12.24 7.70 19.45
CA VAL A 224 -11.71 9.08 19.55
C VAL A 224 -12.86 10.11 19.51
N ALA A 225 -13.82 9.92 18.62
CA ALA A 225 -14.98 10.82 18.52
C ALA A 225 -15.83 10.82 19.80
N THR A 226 -16.03 9.64 20.40
CA THR A 226 -16.82 9.52 21.64
C THR A 226 -16.08 10.13 22.82
N ILE A 227 -14.77 9.97 22.93
CA ILE A 227 -13.93 10.62 23.97
C ILE A 227 -13.99 12.14 23.77
N GLY A 228 -13.80 12.63 22.54
CA GLY A 228 -13.83 14.07 22.24
C GLY A 228 -15.20 14.74 22.47
N ALA A 229 -16.27 13.97 22.41
CA ALA A 229 -17.62 14.44 22.74
C ALA A 229 -17.92 14.42 24.24
N SER A 230 -17.09 13.77 25.06
CA SER A 230 -17.29 13.66 26.50
C SER A 230 -16.83 14.94 27.20
N GLU A 231 -17.67 15.45 28.13
CA GLU A 231 -17.38 16.69 28.88
C GLU A 231 -16.13 16.59 29.76
N SER A 232 -15.84 15.41 30.31
CA SER A 232 -14.73 15.18 31.23
C SER A 232 -14.17 13.77 31.09
N HIS A 233 -12.85 13.65 31.28
CA HIS A 233 -12.14 12.37 31.37
C HIS A 233 -12.75 11.47 32.47
N LYS A 234 -13.24 12.02 33.59
CA LYS A 234 -13.86 11.27 34.66
C LYS A 234 -15.12 10.55 34.23
N ALA A 235 -15.98 11.22 33.45
CA ALA A 235 -17.22 10.63 32.92
C ALA A 235 -16.95 9.42 31.99
N VAL A 236 -15.81 9.44 31.28
CA VAL A 236 -15.37 8.32 30.45
C VAL A 236 -14.85 7.16 31.31
N LEU A 237 -14.10 7.46 32.37
CA LEU A 237 -13.58 6.43 33.27
C LEU A 237 -14.66 5.77 34.13
N GLU A 238 -15.69 6.54 34.53
CA GLU A 238 -16.84 6.01 35.30
C GLU A 238 -17.73 5.08 34.43
N HIS A 239 -17.86 5.39 33.13
CA HIS A 239 -18.76 4.67 32.24
C HIS A 239 -18.13 4.31 30.90
N PRO A 240 -17.12 3.43 30.86
CA PRO A 240 -16.48 2.99 29.60
C PRO A 240 -17.46 2.31 28.63
N ASP A 241 -18.51 1.67 29.14
CA ASP A 241 -19.56 1.04 28.32
C ASP A 241 -20.29 2.01 27.42
N ARG A 242 -20.32 3.31 27.72
CA ARG A 242 -20.92 4.32 26.87
C ARG A 242 -20.18 4.45 25.52
N ILE A 243 -18.84 4.29 25.56
CA ILE A 243 -18.02 4.30 24.34
C ILE A 243 -18.43 3.11 23.49
N SER A 244 -18.44 1.90 24.05
CA SER A 244 -18.79 0.66 23.34
C SER A 244 -20.19 0.75 22.70
N LYS A 245 -21.18 1.20 23.46
CA LYS A 245 -22.57 1.36 22.97
C LYS A 245 -22.71 2.40 21.88
N THR A 246 -22.04 3.55 22.02
CA THR A 246 -22.10 4.65 21.04
C THR A 246 -21.45 4.22 19.74
N VAL A 247 -20.28 3.59 19.81
CA VAL A 247 -19.53 3.13 18.65
C VAL A 247 -20.29 2.01 17.92
N LEU A 248 -20.88 1.08 18.67
CA LEU A 248 -21.70 0.01 18.11
C LEU A 248 -22.97 0.55 17.41
N ALA A 249 -23.64 1.55 18.01
CA ALA A 249 -24.82 2.20 17.45
C ALA A 249 -24.55 2.94 16.13
N GLN A 250 -23.31 3.30 15.81
CA GLN A 250 -22.92 3.95 14.57
C GLN A 250 -22.93 2.99 13.35
N GLY A 251 -23.09 1.66 13.56
CA GLY A 251 -23.16 0.69 12.47
C GLY A 251 -21.90 0.66 11.60
N LEU A 252 -20.73 0.66 12.24
CA LEU A 252 -19.42 0.76 11.58
C LEU A 252 -19.07 -0.44 10.71
N ASP A 253 -19.84 -1.53 10.81
CA ASP A 253 -19.70 -2.75 10.00
C ASP A 253 -20.25 -2.60 8.58
N SER A 254 -20.96 -1.51 8.28
CA SER A 254 -21.54 -1.26 6.96
C SER A 254 -20.46 -1.25 5.87
N GLY A 255 -20.66 -2.07 4.81
CA GLY A 255 -19.72 -2.21 3.70
C GLY A 255 -18.43 -2.97 4.04
N THR A 256 -18.36 -3.67 5.18
CA THR A 256 -17.24 -4.54 5.54
C THR A 256 -17.60 -6.02 5.36
N ALA A 257 -16.57 -6.86 5.25
CA ALA A 257 -16.70 -8.32 5.19
C ALA A 257 -17.06 -8.94 6.54
N PHE A 258 -17.11 -8.14 7.60
CA PHE A 258 -17.32 -8.60 8.97
C PHE A 258 -18.53 -7.90 9.59
N GLU A 259 -19.07 -8.53 10.59
CA GLU A 259 -20.13 -8.02 11.46
C GLU A 259 -19.57 -7.89 12.87
N ILE A 260 -19.77 -6.73 13.50
CA ILE A 260 -19.29 -6.48 14.85
C ILE A 260 -20.31 -7.01 15.84
N LEU A 261 -19.89 -7.93 16.72
CA LEU A 261 -20.73 -8.51 17.77
C LEU A 261 -20.63 -7.73 19.07
N SER A 262 -19.42 -7.39 19.51
CA SER A 262 -19.17 -6.56 20.68
C SER A 262 -17.93 -5.72 20.49
N ILE A 263 -17.90 -4.61 21.23
CA ILE A 263 -16.74 -3.75 21.39
C ILE A 263 -16.50 -3.62 22.89
N ASP A 264 -15.38 -4.11 23.35
CA ASP A 264 -15.01 -4.12 24.75
C ASP A 264 -13.81 -3.22 24.99
N ILE A 265 -13.89 -2.31 25.95
CA ILE A 265 -12.77 -1.46 26.34
C ILE A 265 -11.94 -2.24 27.35
N ALA A 266 -10.73 -2.61 26.95
CA ALA A 266 -9.85 -3.45 27.78
C ALA A 266 -9.05 -2.61 28.80
N GLU A 267 -8.65 -1.40 28.42
CA GLU A 267 -7.79 -0.55 29.26
C GLU A 267 -8.01 0.91 28.91
N ILE A 268 -8.06 1.77 29.94
CA ILE A 268 -8.12 3.21 29.78
C ILE A 268 -7.09 3.83 30.71
N ASP A 269 -6.09 4.47 30.15
CA ASP A 269 -5.06 5.21 30.86
C ASP A 269 -5.26 6.72 30.71
N VAL A 270 -4.95 7.46 31.77
CA VAL A 270 -4.92 8.93 31.73
C VAL A 270 -3.55 9.37 31.24
N GLY A 271 -3.53 10.10 30.14
CA GLY A 271 -2.32 10.69 29.59
C GLY A 271 -2.07 12.11 30.06
N ASP A 272 -1.46 12.91 29.18
CA ASP A 272 -1.04 14.27 29.51
C ASP A 272 -2.22 15.26 29.51
N ASN A 273 -2.10 16.33 30.30
CA ASN A 273 -3.02 17.45 30.24
C ASN A 273 -2.64 18.39 29.07
N ILE A 274 -3.14 18.07 27.87
CA ILE A 274 -2.88 18.82 26.63
C ILE A 274 -3.44 20.24 26.73
N GLY A 275 -4.60 20.40 27.42
CA GLY A 275 -5.23 21.69 27.62
C GLY A 275 -4.34 22.65 28.38
N ALA A 276 -3.75 22.21 29.50
CA ALA A 276 -2.81 23.02 30.29
C ALA A 276 -1.52 23.33 29.51
N ASN A 277 -0.98 22.36 28.81
CA ASN A 277 0.23 22.56 27.99
C ASN A 277 -0.03 23.57 26.84
N LEU A 278 -1.20 23.56 26.23
CA LEU A 278 -1.58 24.52 25.21
C LEU A 278 -1.73 25.93 25.79
N GLN A 279 -2.34 26.07 26.98
CA GLN A 279 -2.48 27.37 27.66
C GLN A 279 -1.11 27.95 28.03
N THR A 280 -0.19 27.14 28.55
CA THR A 280 1.19 27.60 28.86
C THR A 280 1.93 28.01 27.59
N ALA A 281 1.83 27.23 26.52
CA ALA A 281 2.45 27.57 25.24
C ALA A 281 1.86 28.84 24.62
N GLN A 282 0.54 29.07 24.75
CA GLN A 282 -0.09 30.33 24.35
C GLN A 282 0.38 31.52 25.17
N ALA A 283 0.45 31.38 26.50
CA ALA A 283 0.94 32.43 27.41
C ALA A 283 2.39 32.79 27.09
N GLU A 284 3.26 31.82 26.83
CA GLU A 284 4.63 32.07 26.41
C GLU A 284 4.70 32.78 25.04
N ALA A 285 3.90 32.36 24.08
CA ALA A 285 3.85 32.98 22.74
C ALA A 285 3.35 34.44 22.84
N ASP A 286 2.34 34.70 23.66
CA ASP A 286 1.83 36.06 23.92
C ASP A 286 2.88 36.91 24.63
N SER A 287 3.59 36.38 25.66
CA SER A 287 4.68 37.08 26.33
C SER A 287 5.78 37.47 25.34
N LYS A 288 6.22 36.56 24.47
CA LYS A 288 7.21 36.83 23.41
C LYS A 288 6.71 37.89 22.43
N ARG A 289 5.42 37.86 22.09
CA ARG A 289 4.82 38.86 21.19
C ARG A 289 4.79 40.26 21.82
N TYR A 290 4.41 40.34 23.10
CA TYR A 290 4.46 41.61 23.84
C TYR A 290 5.88 42.15 24.00
N GLN A 291 6.86 41.28 24.26
CA GLN A 291 8.28 41.66 24.32
C GLN A 291 8.75 42.22 22.94
N ALA A 292 8.45 41.52 21.87
CA ALA A 292 8.81 41.98 20.52
C ALA A 292 8.17 43.34 20.18
N HIS A 293 6.89 43.56 20.55
CA HIS A 293 6.23 44.84 20.38
C HIS A 293 6.84 45.94 21.25
N ALA A 294 7.29 45.63 22.47
CA ALA A 294 7.98 46.58 23.35
C ALA A 294 9.34 46.97 22.73
N GLU A 295 10.10 46.03 22.21
CA GLU A 295 11.37 46.27 21.53
C GLU A 295 11.19 47.09 20.24
N GLN A 296 10.16 46.77 19.45
CA GLN A 296 9.83 47.61 18.28
C GLN A 296 9.51 49.04 18.64
N ARG A 297 8.72 49.28 19.73
CA ARG A 297 8.43 50.63 20.21
C ARG A 297 9.66 51.34 20.71
N ARG A 298 10.57 50.64 21.43
CA ARG A 298 11.86 51.21 21.89
C ARG A 298 12.73 51.56 20.65
N ALA A 299 12.86 50.67 19.71
CA ALA A 299 13.63 50.93 18.51
C ALA A 299 13.06 52.10 17.68
N ALA A 300 11.71 52.16 17.55
CA ALA A 300 11.06 53.30 16.90
C ALA A 300 11.29 54.62 17.63
N ALA A 301 11.22 54.63 18.96
CA ALA A 301 11.50 55.82 19.79
C ALA A 301 12.95 56.29 19.63
N ILE A 302 13.92 55.35 19.65
CA ILE A 302 15.34 55.67 19.46
C ILE A 302 15.58 56.21 18.04
N ALA A 303 14.95 55.61 17.02
CA ALA A 303 15.04 56.11 15.65
C ALA A 303 14.47 57.51 15.52
N GLN A 304 13.32 57.78 16.13
CA GLN A 304 12.68 59.07 16.15
C GLN A 304 13.50 60.14 16.90
N GLU A 305 14.13 59.77 18.02
CA GLU A 305 15.08 60.63 18.71
C GLU A 305 16.29 60.97 17.83
N ALA A 306 16.86 59.98 17.17
CA ALA A 306 17.96 60.19 16.22
C ALA A 306 17.57 61.09 15.03
N GLU A 307 16.36 60.98 14.50
CA GLU A 307 15.80 61.86 13.49
C GLU A 307 15.67 63.30 13.98
N TYR A 308 15.11 63.50 15.18
CA TYR A 308 15.03 64.84 15.77
C TYR A 308 16.41 65.47 16.04
N GLN A 309 17.37 64.67 16.52
CA GLN A 309 18.74 65.14 16.68
C GLN A 309 19.37 65.55 15.33
N ALA A 310 19.16 64.73 14.30
CA ALA A 310 19.64 65.08 12.97
C ALA A 310 18.97 66.35 12.42
N GLU A 311 17.67 66.55 12.63
CA GLU A 311 16.93 67.73 12.25
C GLU A 311 17.43 68.98 13.01
N VAL A 312 17.69 68.89 14.32
CA VAL A 312 18.29 69.93 15.11
C VAL A 312 19.67 70.34 14.55
N GLN A 313 20.52 69.35 14.21
CA GLN A 313 21.82 69.61 13.62
C GLN A 313 21.70 70.30 12.23
N LYS A 314 20.75 69.83 11.41
CA LYS A 314 20.45 70.44 10.11
C LYS A 314 19.99 71.91 10.29
N ASN A 315 19.10 72.19 11.21
CA ASN A 315 18.61 73.52 11.50
C ASN A 315 19.74 74.43 12.00
N ARG A 316 20.60 73.89 12.92
CA ARG A 316 21.80 74.61 13.35
C ARG A 316 22.73 74.96 12.18
N ALA A 317 22.97 74.02 11.27
CA ALA A 317 23.79 74.27 10.10
C ALA A 317 23.19 75.38 9.20
N LEU A 318 21.85 75.38 9.02
CA LEU A 318 21.17 76.46 8.28
C LEU A 318 21.30 77.85 8.96
N VAL A 319 21.19 77.86 10.33
CA VAL A 319 21.40 79.09 11.08
C VAL A 319 22.85 79.63 10.90
N VAL A 320 23.85 78.72 11.04
CA VAL A 320 25.27 79.10 10.82
C VAL A 320 25.53 79.59 9.38
N LEU A 321 24.90 78.97 8.36
CA LEU A 321 24.98 79.44 6.98
C LEU A 321 24.35 80.83 6.83
N ALA A 322 23.17 81.04 7.43
CA ALA A 322 22.52 82.35 7.41
C ALA A 322 23.34 83.43 8.15
N GLU A 323 23.95 83.11 9.31
CA GLU A 323 24.81 83.94 10.08
C GLU A 323 26.10 84.27 9.29
N ALA A 324 26.64 83.32 8.48
CA ALA A 324 27.81 83.54 7.62
C ALA A 324 27.54 84.47 6.40
N GLU A 325 26.28 84.62 5.99
CA GLU A 325 25.89 85.55 4.92
C GLU A 325 25.86 87.02 5.42
N VAL A 326 25.57 87.22 6.70
CA VAL A 326 25.52 88.59 7.28
C VAL A 326 26.85 89.35 7.11
N PRO A 327 28.02 88.76 7.47
CA PRO A 327 29.29 89.44 7.23
C PRO A 327 29.59 89.74 5.75
N LYS A 328 29.17 88.77 4.86
CA LYS A 328 29.32 88.94 3.42
C LYS A 328 28.48 90.13 2.91
N ALA A 329 27.24 90.21 3.36
CA ALA A 329 26.31 91.29 3.01
C ALA A 329 26.83 92.65 3.56
N LEU A 330 27.39 92.69 4.76
CA LEU A 330 28.02 93.86 5.36
C LEU A 330 29.26 94.31 4.58
N ALA A 331 30.15 93.37 4.21
CA ALA A 331 31.33 93.62 3.44
C ALA A 331 30.95 94.23 2.05
N GLU A 332 29.91 93.71 1.42
CA GLU A 332 29.39 94.23 0.15
C GLU A 332 28.75 95.62 0.31
N ALA A 333 28.02 95.89 1.38
CA ALA A 333 27.39 97.13 1.73
C ALA A 333 28.50 98.27 1.95
N LEU A 334 29.58 97.88 2.63
CA LEU A 334 30.74 98.74 2.82
C LEU A 334 31.46 99.03 1.46
N ARG A 335 31.64 98.01 0.64
CA ARG A 335 32.30 98.12 -0.70
C ARG A 335 31.51 98.99 -1.67
N THR A 336 30.20 98.90 -1.65
CA THR A 336 29.27 99.67 -2.50
C THR A 336 28.97 101.07 -1.96
N GLY A 337 29.57 101.46 -0.79
CA GLY A 337 29.40 102.81 -0.23
C GLY A 337 28.00 103.06 0.39
N LYS A 338 27.18 102.03 0.55
CA LYS A 338 25.81 102.09 1.13
C LYS A 338 25.84 102.18 2.65
N MET A 339 26.96 101.83 3.30
CA MET A 339 27.16 101.86 4.75
C MET A 339 28.48 102.51 5.12
N GLY A 340 28.45 103.48 6.05
CA GLY A 340 29.65 104.16 6.53
C GLY A 340 30.37 103.39 7.65
N ALA A 341 31.66 103.58 7.83
CA ALA A 341 32.44 102.98 8.91
C ALA A 341 31.83 103.20 10.31
N MET A 342 31.27 104.44 10.55
CA MET A 342 30.59 104.70 11.85
C MET A 342 29.29 103.93 12.03
N ASP A 343 28.57 103.60 10.99
CA ASP A 343 27.35 102.82 11.06
C ASP A 343 27.65 101.35 11.36
N TYR A 344 28.81 100.83 10.88
CA TYR A 344 29.27 99.48 11.25
C TYR A 344 29.58 99.42 12.77
N TYR A 345 30.28 100.39 13.36
CA TYR A 345 30.54 100.40 14.81
C TYR A 345 29.25 100.55 15.64
N ARG A 346 28.29 101.35 15.17
CA ARG A 346 26.98 101.43 15.84
C ARG A 346 26.26 100.13 15.85
N MET A 347 26.25 99.39 14.74
CA MET A 347 25.61 98.06 14.61
C MET A 347 26.33 97.03 15.48
N GLN A 348 27.67 97.04 15.52
CA GLN A 348 28.43 96.14 16.41
C GLN A 348 28.14 96.37 17.89
N ASN A 349 27.99 97.65 18.32
CA ASN A 349 27.57 97.96 19.66
C ASN A 349 26.16 97.53 19.96
N LEU A 350 25.22 97.65 19.02
CA LEU A 350 23.85 97.16 19.21
C LEU A 350 23.80 95.60 19.27
N THR A 351 24.60 94.91 18.48
CA THR A 351 24.68 93.44 18.54
C THR A 351 25.31 92.98 19.86
N ALA A 352 26.37 93.66 20.37
CA ALA A 352 26.99 93.40 21.65
C ALA A 352 25.99 93.62 22.82
N ASP A 353 25.20 94.70 22.81
CA ASP A 353 24.19 95.02 23.82
C ASP A 353 23.05 93.99 23.79
N THR A 354 22.65 93.55 22.57
CA THR A 354 21.62 92.49 22.40
C THR A 354 22.14 91.17 22.92
N GLN A 355 23.38 90.77 22.62
CA GLN A 355 23.99 89.55 23.15
C GLN A 355 24.13 89.58 24.67
N MET A 356 24.50 90.65 25.25
CA MET A 356 24.61 90.89 26.70
C MET A 356 23.21 90.71 27.37
N ARG A 357 22.16 91.28 26.79
CA ARG A 357 20.79 91.15 27.28
C ARG A 357 20.27 89.70 27.17
N GLN A 358 20.60 89.01 26.06
CA GLN A 358 20.27 87.57 25.88
C GLN A 358 20.98 86.71 26.94
N ALA A 359 22.26 86.95 27.24
CA ALA A 359 23.04 86.25 28.22
C ALA A 359 22.46 86.45 29.66
N ILE A 360 21.94 87.64 29.98
CA ILE A 360 21.31 87.96 31.28
C ILE A 360 19.94 87.33 31.38
N GLY A 361 19.21 87.13 30.30
CA GLY A 361 17.89 86.56 30.23
C GLY A 361 17.87 85.04 30.19
N GLN A 362 19.00 84.31 30.04
CA GLN A 362 19.04 82.84 30.12
C GLN A 362 19.09 82.39 31.60
N PRO A 363 18.18 81.55 32.05
CA PRO A 363 18.29 80.97 33.36
C PRO A 363 19.58 80.13 33.47
N PRO A 364 20.22 80.04 34.64
CA PRO A 364 21.44 79.26 34.83
C PRO A 364 21.14 77.79 34.45
N ALA A 365 22.00 77.21 33.58
CA ALA A 365 21.95 75.79 33.25
C ALA A 365 22.15 74.95 34.55
N GLY A 366 21.08 74.30 35.04
CA GLY A 366 21.11 73.39 36.16
C GLY A 366 21.68 72.04 35.76
#